data_eeb76feee80aa7d7849af3d7accf0fc3
#
_entry.id   eeb76feee80aa7d7849af3d7accf0fc3
#
_cell.length_a   1.000
_cell.length_b   1.000
_cell.length_c   1.000
_cell.angle_alpha   90.00
_cell.angle_beta   90.00
_cell.angle_gamma   90.00
#
_symmetry.space_group_name_H-M   'P 1'
#
loop_
_entity.id
_entity.type
_entity.pdbx_description
1 polymer ?
#
loop_
_entity_poly.entity_id
_entity_poly.type
_entity_poly.pdbx_seq_one_letter_code
_entity_poly.pdbx_strand_id
1 'polypeptide(L)'
;MGLCRPGDYGSDVSHLNLHKTFCIPHGGGGPGMGPIGVKAHLAPYLPSHPVISTGSATYMGKQAKPFGVVSAAPYGSASILPISWAYIKMMGARGLKRATQVG
;
A
#
# COMPACT_ATOMS: atom_id res chain seq x y z
N MET A 1 -0.89 -4.27 -13.65
CA MET A 1 -1.31 -5.26 -12.62
C MET A 1 -1.53 -6.63 -13.26
N GLY A 2 -1.38 -7.72 -12.49
CA GLY A 2 -1.66 -9.08 -12.98
C GLY A 2 -0.61 -9.69 -13.92
N LEU A 3 0.52 -9.03 -14.16
CA LEU A 3 1.61 -9.54 -15.00
C LEU A 3 2.88 -9.85 -14.22
N CYS A 4 3.19 -9.05 -13.21
CA CYS A 4 4.36 -9.28 -12.37
C CYS A 4 4.11 -8.83 -10.94
N ARG A 5 4.97 -9.28 -10.04
CA ARG A 5 5.02 -8.85 -8.64
C ARG A 5 6.44 -8.41 -8.31
N PRO A 6 6.65 -7.17 -7.85
CA PRO A 6 7.99 -6.65 -7.58
C PRO A 6 8.84 -7.50 -6.63
N GLY A 7 8.21 -8.14 -5.64
CA GLY A 7 8.90 -9.05 -4.74
C GLY A 7 9.54 -10.26 -5.41
N ASP A 8 9.00 -10.71 -6.55
CA ASP A 8 9.49 -11.90 -7.26
C ASP A 8 10.82 -11.64 -7.98
N TYR A 9 11.09 -10.38 -8.35
CA TYR A 9 12.35 -10.01 -9.01
C TYR A 9 13.30 -9.19 -8.13
N GLY A 10 13.14 -9.29 -6.82
CA GLY A 10 14.13 -8.83 -5.87
C GLY A 10 13.83 -7.52 -5.13
N SER A 11 12.73 -6.83 -5.42
CA SER A 11 12.37 -5.61 -4.69
C SER A 11 12.09 -5.90 -3.22
N ASP A 12 12.76 -5.19 -2.32
CA ASP A 12 12.53 -5.29 -0.88
C ASP A 12 11.39 -4.40 -0.40
N VAL A 13 11.16 -3.30 -1.11
CA VAL A 13 10.10 -2.33 -0.84
C VAL A 13 9.37 -1.98 -2.13
N SER A 14 8.05 -1.88 -2.07
CA SER A 14 7.23 -1.37 -3.15
C SER A 14 6.33 -0.25 -2.64
N HIS A 15 6.32 0.87 -3.34
CA HIS A 15 5.42 1.99 -3.10
C HIS A 15 4.34 2.02 -4.17
N LEU A 16 3.09 2.21 -3.76
CA LEU A 16 1.94 2.22 -4.67
C LEU A 16 1.37 3.64 -4.79
N ASN A 17 1.31 4.13 -6.02
CA ASN A 17 0.61 5.38 -6.33
C ASN A 17 -0.85 5.05 -6.71
N LEU A 18 -1.76 5.17 -5.77
CA LEU A 18 -3.17 4.84 -6.01
C LEU A 18 -3.83 5.75 -7.06
N HIS A 19 -3.36 6.98 -7.17
CA HIS A 19 -3.82 7.95 -8.18
C HIS A 19 -3.32 7.68 -9.61
N LYS A 20 -2.55 6.61 -9.78
CA LYS A 20 -2.11 6.13 -11.10
C LYS A 20 -2.79 4.82 -11.44
N THR A 21 -2.33 3.74 -10.84
CA THR A 21 -2.76 2.37 -11.17
C THR A 21 -4.13 2.01 -10.58
N PHE A 22 -4.55 2.67 -9.49
CA PHE A 22 -5.71 2.24 -8.69
C PHE A 22 -6.88 3.25 -8.70
N CYS A 23 -6.90 4.15 -9.67
CA CYS A 23 -8.06 4.93 -10.05
C CYS A 23 -8.55 5.98 -9.03
N ILE A 24 -7.79 6.33 -8.00
CA ILE A 24 -8.20 7.44 -7.15
C ILE A 24 -7.88 8.80 -7.81
N PRO A 25 -8.61 9.88 -7.46
CA PRO A 25 -8.26 11.21 -7.93
C PRO A 25 -6.94 11.70 -7.32
N HIS A 26 -6.19 12.51 -8.06
CA HIS A 26 -5.01 13.22 -7.52
C HIS A 26 -5.42 14.44 -6.68
N GLY A 27 -6.61 14.98 -6.93
CA GLY A 27 -7.28 15.96 -6.09
C GLY A 27 -6.63 17.34 -6.02
N GLY A 28 -5.93 17.74 -7.07
CA GLY A 28 -5.31 19.07 -7.10
C GLY A 28 -4.11 19.27 -6.17
N GLY A 29 -3.70 18.26 -5.44
CA GLY A 29 -2.59 18.43 -4.50
C GLY A 29 -1.96 17.16 -3.97
N GLY A 30 -2.62 16.07 -4.10
CA GLY A 30 -2.12 14.79 -3.63
C GLY A 30 -3.12 14.06 -2.75
N PRO A 31 -3.25 12.76 -2.92
CA PRO A 31 -4.31 11.98 -2.32
C PRO A 31 -4.12 11.65 -0.84
N GLY A 32 -2.98 11.96 -0.25
CA GLY A 32 -2.69 11.62 1.16
C GLY A 32 -2.67 10.11 1.45
N MET A 33 -2.45 9.28 0.45
CA MET A 33 -2.39 7.84 0.59
C MET A 33 -1.28 7.27 -0.30
N GLY A 34 -0.37 6.52 0.31
CA GLY A 34 0.73 5.86 -0.39
C GLY A 34 1.05 4.52 0.28
N PRO A 35 0.30 3.46 -0.03
CA PRO A 35 0.58 2.15 0.54
C PRO A 35 1.98 1.67 0.17
N ILE A 36 2.64 1.04 1.12
CA ILE A 36 3.93 0.38 0.91
C ILE A 36 3.82 -1.10 1.25
N GLY A 37 4.44 -1.93 0.43
CA GLY A 37 4.66 -3.34 0.73
C GLY A 37 6.15 -3.57 0.98
N VAL A 38 6.48 -4.37 1.98
CA VAL A 38 7.88 -4.69 2.31
C VAL A 38 8.06 -6.20 2.44
N LYS A 39 9.28 -6.68 2.18
CA LYS A 39 9.66 -8.05 2.53
C LYS A 39 9.73 -8.24 4.05
N ALA A 40 9.57 -9.48 4.48
CA ALA A 40 9.46 -9.86 5.89
C ALA A 40 10.59 -9.30 6.79
N HIS A 41 11.81 -9.23 6.28
CA HIS A 41 12.95 -8.73 7.06
C HIS A 41 12.86 -7.23 7.38
N LEU A 42 12.07 -6.46 6.64
CA LEU A 42 11.85 -5.04 6.87
C LEU A 42 10.61 -4.74 7.71
N ALA A 43 9.70 -5.70 7.85
CA ALA A 43 8.46 -5.51 8.58
C ALA A 43 8.63 -4.97 10.02
N PRO A 44 9.66 -5.41 10.81
CA PRO A 44 9.90 -4.87 12.14
C PRO A 44 10.25 -3.38 12.19
N TYR A 45 10.65 -2.80 11.08
CA TYR A 45 11.09 -1.39 10.98
C TYR A 45 10.02 -0.45 10.42
N LEU A 46 8.82 -0.97 10.13
CA LEU A 46 7.73 -0.15 9.65
C LEU A 46 7.34 0.92 10.68
N PRO A 47 6.81 2.07 10.22
CA PRO A 47 6.29 3.09 11.13
C PRO A 47 5.26 2.53 12.09
N SER A 48 5.23 3.07 13.30
CA SER A 48 4.26 2.71 14.34
C SER A 48 3.50 3.94 14.82
N HIS A 49 2.45 3.73 15.58
CA HIS A 49 1.70 4.81 16.21
C HIS A 49 1.53 4.51 17.70
N PRO A 50 1.68 5.53 18.60
CA PRO A 50 1.65 5.29 20.06
C PRO A 50 0.29 4.87 20.59
N VAL A 51 -0.79 5.21 19.88
CA VAL A 51 -2.17 4.96 20.34
C VAL A 51 -2.89 3.95 19.47
N ILE A 52 -2.64 3.99 18.15
CA ILE A 52 -3.35 3.15 17.18
C ILE A 52 -2.47 1.96 16.83
N SER A 53 -3.01 0.75 16.95
CA SER A 53 -2.31 -0.45 16.49
C SER A 53 -2.23 -0.46 14.96
N THR A 54 -1.03 -0.33 14.43
CA THR A 54 -0.77 -0.37 12.99
C THR A 54 -0.43 -1.77 12.50
N GLY A 55 -0.44 -2.78 13.38
CA GLY A 55 -0.03 -4.14 13.06
C GLY A 55 1.49 -4.33 12.97
N SER A 56 2.27 -3.27 13.08
CA SER A 56 3.75 -3.34 13.01
C SER A 56 4.39 -3.78 14.32
N ALA A 57 3.63 -3.79 15.43
CA ALA A 57 4.18 -4.03 16.77
C ALA A 57 4.71 -5.45 16.98
N THR A 58 4.17 -6.43 16.27
CA THR A 58 4.61 -7.82 16.41
C THR A 58 4.49 -8.54 15.07
N TYR A 59 5.61 -8.76 14.43
CA TYR A 59 5.68 -9.59 13.23
C TYR A 59 6.50 -10.84 13.52
N MET A 60 5.91 -12.02 13.34
CA MET A 60 6.55 -13.33 13.55
C MET A 60 7.21 -13.51 14.93
N GLY A 61 6.59 -12.99 16.00
CA GLY A 61 7.10 -13.15 17.36
C GLY A 61 8.41 -12.40 17.68
N LYS A 62 8.88 -11.57 16.76
CA LYS A 62 10.03 -10.68 17.01
C LYS A 62 9.53 -9.34 17.50
N GLN A 63 10.21 -8.80 18.51
CA GLN A 63 9.93 -7.43 18.95
C GLN A 63 10.20 -6.49 17.79
N ALA A 64 9.16 -5.73 17.42
CA ALA A 64 9.31 -4.66 16.44
C ALA A 64 10.30 -3.61 16.97
N LYS A 65 11.13 -3.10 16.09
CA LYS A 65 11.95 -1.90 16.34
C LYS A 65 11.35 -0.78 15.47
N PRO A 66 10.14 -0.32 15.79
CA PRO A 66 9.45 0.62 14.92
C PRO A 66 10.22 1.93 14.84
N PHE A 67 10.23 2.51 13.68
CA PHE A 67 10.87 3.81 13.43
C PHE A 67 10.15 4.96 14.17
N GLY A 68 8.95 4.71 14.67
CA GLY A 68 8.10 5.70 15.31
C GLY A 68 7.03 6.25 14.37
N VAL A 69 6.46 7.39 14.73
CA VAL A 69 5.40 8.05 13.97
C VAL A 69 6.01 8.80 12.79
N VAL A 70 5.56 8.50 11.57
CA VAL A 70 5.95 9.22 10.36
C VAL A 70 4.88 10.27 9.98
N SER A 71 3.62 9.97 10.28
CA SER A 71 2.47 10.83 9.99
C SER A 71 1.48 10.78 11.12
N ALA A 72 0.82 11.92 11.41
CA ALA A 72 -0.25 11.99 12.39
C ALA A 72 -1.44 11.08 12.05
N ALA A 73 -1.70 10.90 10.76
CA ALA A 73 -2.69 9.93 10.25
C ALA A 73 -1.96 8.67 9.76
N PRO A 74 -1.84 7.60 10.56
CA PRO A 74 -1.02 6.43 10.24
C PRO A 74 -1.50 5.70 8.99
N TYR A 75 -2.77 5.81 8.66
CA TYR A 75 -3.37 5.21 7.46
C TYR A 75 -3.63 6.23 6.34
N GLY A 76 -3.10 7.45 6.47
CA GLY A 76 -3.32 8.51 5.49
C GLY A 76 -4.80 8.86 5.32
N SER A 77 -5.19 9.27 4.13
CA SER A 77 -6.58 9.57 3.77
C SER A 77 -7.34 8.29 3.39
N ALA A 78 -7.55 7.41 4.36
CA ALA A 78 -8.13 6.07 4.12
C ALA A 78 -9.52 6.08 3.50
N SER A 79 -10.27 7.19 3.61
CA SER A 79 -11.59 7.35 3.01
C SER A 79 -11.63 7.25 1.48
N ILE A 80 -10.49 7.38 0.81
CA ILE A 80 -10.39 7.20 -0.65
C ILE A 80 -10.25 5.74 -1.07
N LEU A 81 -9.93 4.83 -0.17
CA LEU A 81 -9.74 3.40 -0.48
C LEU A 81 -10.97 2.72 -1.10
N PRO A 82 -12.23 3.07 -0.75
CA PRO A 82 -13.40 2.53 -1.44
C PRO A 82 -13.38 2.72 -2.96
N ILE A 83 -12.76 3.79 -3.46
CA ILE A 83 -12.64 4.03 -4.91
C ILE A 83 -11.77 2.94 -5.56
N SER A 84 -10.59 2.68 -5.01
CA SER A 84 -9.71 1.61 -5.50
C SER A 84 -10.35 0.23 -5.33
N TRP A 85 -11.04 0.01 -4.22
CA TRP A 85 -11.76 -1.24 -3.97
C TRP A 85 -12.84 -1.49 -5.03
N ALA A 86 -13.67 -0.48 -5.30
CA ALA A 86 -14.72 -0.57 -6.30
C ALA A 86 -14.13 -0.82 -7.70
N TYR A 87 -13.08 -0.11 -8.07
CA TYR A 87 -12.37 -0.30 -9.34
C TYR A 87 -11.87 -1.74 -9.49
N ILE A 88 -11.22 -2.28 -8.47
CA ILE A 88 -10.72 -3.67 -8.48
C ILE A 88 -11.86 -4.67 -8.61
N LYS A 89 -12.96 -4.44 -7.88
CA LYS A 89 -14.15 -5.31 -7.93
C LYS A 89 -14.83 -5.28 -9.30
N MET A 90 -14.97 -4.10 -9.90
CA MET A 90 -15.58 -3.94 -11.22
C MET A 90 -14.76 -4.59 -12.33
N MET A 91 -13.44 -4.40 -12.29
CA MET A 91 -12.54 -4.92 -13.32
C MET A 91 -12.28 -6.42 -13.19
N GLY A 92 -12.19 -6.91 -11.98
CA GLY A 92 -11.76 -8.28 -11.69
C GLY A 92 -10.35 -8.58 -12.17
N ALA A 93 -9.86 -9.78 -11.92
CA ALA A 93 -8.49 -10.18 -12.28
C ALA A 93 -8.24 -10.07 -13.80
N ARG A 94 -9.20 -10.50 -14.62
CA ARG A 94 -9.09 -10.42 -16.08
C ARG A 94 -9.05 -9.00 -16.60
N GLY A 95 -9.94 -8.14 -16.10
CA GLY A 95 -10.00 -6.74 -16.51
C GLY A 95 -8.74 -5.97 -16.14
N LEU A 96 -8.23 -6.15 -14.93
CA LEU A 96 -7.00 -5.51 -14.47
C LEU A 96 -5.79 -5.94 -15.29
N LYS A 97 -5.67 -7.24 -15.59
CA LYS A 97 -4.62 -7.75 -16.45
C LYS A 97 -4.72 -7.19 -17.86
N ARG A 98 -5.93 -7.16 -18.42
CA ARG A 98 -6.16 -6.61 -19.76
C ARG A 98 -5.83 -5.11 -19.83
N ALA A 99 -6.25 -4.33 -18.82
CA ALA A 99 -5.90 -2.92 -18.73
C ALA A 99 -4.38 -2.70 -18.76
N THR A 100 -3.63 -3.52 -18.03
CA THR A 100 -2.16 -3.46 -18.05
C THR A 100 -1.56 -3.82 -19.43
N GLN A 101 -2.20 -4.70 -20.17
CA GLN A 101 -1.71 -5.13 -21.49
C GLN A 101 -1.95 -4.11 -22.61
N VAL A 102 -2.96 -3.24 -22.45
CA VAL A 102 -3.33 -2.24 -23.48
C VAL A 102 -2.90 -0.82 -23.14
N GLY A 103 -2.46 -0.58 -21.89
CA GLY A 103 -1.85 0.67 -21.44
C GLY A 103 -0.38 0.67 -21.68
#